data_b32f275da12e06d5a98230e1453d1750
#
_entry.id   b32f275da12e06d5a98230e1453d1750
#
_cell.length_a   1.000
_cell.length_b   1.000
_cell.length_c   1.000
_cell.angle_alpha   90.00
_cell.angle_beta   90.00
_cell.angle_gamma   90.00
#
_symmetry.space_group_name_H-M   'P 1'
#
loop_
_entity.id
_entity.type
_entity.pdbx_description
1 polymer ?
#
loop_
_entity_poly.entity_id
_entity_poly.type
_entity_poly.pdbx_seq_one_letter_code
_entity_poly.pdbx_strand_id
1 'polypeptide(L)'
;MHHSRVMAGAMTLLLLSAPASWGAAPQKAKAVPTAEPFEGVVIAEGLAAPWDMVWGPDNHIWVSEREGSRIISVDPKTGEKKLVGSIPDVKVGPQHEGVLGIALDPDLGKNGSKNNVYIAHTYMDGGREHARIVRFHYDPQTRKIADPKVILSNMPAGDDHNGGRLRFGPDGKLYYSIGEQGHNQGANVCKPIDAQRIPTKAELDAGDHSAYAGKVLRLNPDGGIPDDNPVINGVRSHVYT
;
A
#
# COMPACT_ATOMS: atom_id res chain seq x y z
N MET A 1 5.48 29.91 -86.22
CA MET A 1 6.10 28.68 -86.79
C MET A 1 6.89 28.01 -85.68
N HIS A 2 6.46 26.95 -85.15
CA HIS A 2 7.15 25.76 -84.66
C HIS A 2 6.24 24.86 -83.88
N HIS A 3 5.93 23.75 -84.49
CA HIS A 3 5.14 22.70 -83.91
C HIS A 3 5.98 21.92 -82.91
N SER A 4 5.47 21.63 -81.69
CA SER A 4 6.06 20.63 -80.83
C SER A 4 5.01 19.58 -80.51
N ARG A 5 5.31 18.38 -80.90
CA ARG A 5 4.54 17.14 -80.76
C ARG A 5 4.56 16.70 -79.29
N VAL A 6 3.39 16.42 -78.70
CA VAL A 6 3.25 15.74 -77.45
C VAL A 6 3.25 14.25 -77.70
N MET A 7 4.23 13.52 -77.11
CA MET A 7 4.22 12.05 -77.07
C MET A 7 3.38 11.62 -75.84
N ALA A 8 2.36 10.85 -76.08
CA ALA A 8 1.59 10.16 -75.07
C ALA A 8 2.30 8.82 -74.74
N GLY A 9 2.85 8.70 -73.56
CA GLY A 9 3.35 7.45 -73.01
C GLY A 9 2.24 6.67 -72.30
N ALA A 10 1.90 5.52 -72.82
CA ALA A 10 0.96 4.60 -72.17
C ALA A 10 1.67 3.89 -71.00
N MET A 11 1.17 4.13 -69.80
CA MET A 11 1.66 3.48 -68.59
C MET A 11 0.79 2.25 -68.32
N THR A 12 1.32 1.07 -68.60
CA THR A 12 0.65 -0.20 -68.33
C THR A 12 0.70 -0.50 -66.83
N LEU A 13 -0.45 -0.47 -66.20
CA LEU A 13 -0.61 -0.81 -64.76
C LEU A 13 -0.66 -2.34 -64.63
N LEU A 14 0.39 -2.94 -64.12
CA LEU A 14 0.37 -4.35 -63.67
C LEU A 14 -0.37 -4.45 -62.34
N LEU A 15 -1.54 -4.99 -62.36
CA LEU A 15 -2.27 -5.41 -61.16
C LEU A 15 -1.68 -6.73 -60.65
N LEU A 16 -0.87 -6.63 -59.60
CA LEU A 16 -0.45 -7.78 -58.80
C LEU A 16 -1.65 -8.14 -57.86
N SER A 17 -2.31 -9.25 -58.19
CA SER A 17 -3.30 -9.86 -57.31
C SER A 17 -2.56 -10.50 -56.12
N ALA A 18 -2.72 -9.92 -54.93
CA ALA A 18 -2.31 -10.54 -53.67
C ALA A 18 -3.22 -11.77 -53.37
N PRO A 19 -2.68 -12.90 -52.93
CA PRO A 19 -3.48 -14.03 -52.54
C PRO A 19 -4.24 -13.72 -51.23
N ALA A 20 -5.50 -14.10 -51.26
CA ALA A 20 -6.42 -13.90 -50.18
C ALA A 20 -5.99 -14.57 -48.85
N SER A 21 -6.06 -13.76 -47.85
CA SER A 21 -6.49 -14.04 -46.46
C SER A 21 -6.45 -15.48 -45.97
N TRP A 22 -5.59 -15.70 -45.04
CA TRP A 22 -5.77 -16.75 -44.06
C TRP A 22 -7.03 -16.45 -43.22
N GLY A 23 -8.10 -17.11 -43.55
CA GLY A 23 -9.27 -17.21 -42.66
C GLY A 23 -8.89 -18.07 -41.47
N ALA A 24 -8.48 -17.44 -40.36
CA ALA A 24 -8.49 -18.12 -39.09
C ALA A 24 -9.94 -18.54 -38.80
N ALA A 25 -10.17 -19.83 -38.64
CA ALA A 25 -11.46 -20.34 -38.20
C ALA A 25 -11.83 -19.63 -36.90
N PRO A 26 -13.09 -19.22 -36.72
CA PRO A 26 -13.52 -18.55 -35.49
C PRO A 26 -13.22 -19.51 -34.31
N GLN A 27 -12.26 -19.14 -33.47
CA GLN A 27 -12.06 -19.82 -32.21
C GLN A 27 -13.37 -19.66 -31.42
N LYS A 28 -14.02 -20.79 -31.11
CA LYS A 28 -15.13 -20.79 -30.18
C LYS A 28 -14.66 -20.10 -28.91
N ALA A 29 -15.21 -18.93 -28.63
CA ALA A 29 -14.99 -18.26 -27.36
C ALA A 29 -15.26 -19.26 -26.24
N LYS A 30 -14.26 -19.54 -25.40
CA LYS A 30 -14.48 -20.30 -24.17
C LYS A 30 -15.59 -19.58 -23.41
N ALA A 31 -16.64 -20.30 -23.04
CA ALA A 31 -17.69 -19.76 -22.22
C ALA A 31 -17.01 -19.13 -20.98
N VAL A 32 -17.22 -17.85 -20.77
CA VAL A 32 -16.82 -17.18 -19.52
C VAL A 32 -17.59 -17.90 -18.41
N PRO A 33 -16.91 -18.40 -17.36
CA PRO A 33 -17.63 -19.01 -16.25
C PRO A 33 -18.66 -17.99 -15.76
N THR A 34 -19.91 -18.42 -15.57
CA THR A 34 -20.92 -17.59 -14.92
C THR A 34 -20.35 -17.20 -13.56
N ALA A 35 -20.33 -15.89 -13.26
CA ALA A 35 -19.89 -15.40 -11.95
C ALA A 35 -20.66 -16.15 -10.87
N GLU A 36 -19.94 -16.66 -9.86
CA GLU A 36 -20.59 -17.28 -8.72
C GLU A 36 -21.48 -16.24 -8.02
N PRO A 37 -22.70 -16.60 -7.61
CA PRO A 37 -23.57 -15.66 -6.92
C PRO A 37 -22.97 -15.33 -5.54
N PHE A 38 -22.80 -14.04 -5.24
CA PHE A 38 -22.40 -13.56 -3.93
C PHE A 38 -23.62 -13.00 -3.21
N GLU A 39 -23.75 -13.35 -1.93
CA GLU A 39 -24.67 -12.69 -1.03
C GLU A 39 -23.87 -11.77 -0.09
N GLY A 40 -24.20 -10.47 -0.07
CA GLY A 40 -23.57 -9.50 0.81
C GLY A 40 -24.37 -9.36 2.10
N VAL A 41 -23.69 -9.54 3.26
CA VAL A 41 -24.26 -9.31 4.58
C VAL A 41 -23.50 -8.20 5.29
N VAL A 42 -24.20 -7.18 5.76
CA VAL A 42 -23.62 -6.12 6.60
C VAL A 42 -23.46 -6.68 8.02
N ILE A 43 -22.20 -6.80 8.48
CA ILE A 43 -21.88 -7.32 9.81
C ILE A 43 -21.90 -6.21 10.87
N ALA A 44 -21.34 -5.05 10.55
CA ALA A 44 -21.25 -3.90 11.46
C ALA A 44 -21.35 -2.58 10.72
N GLU A 45 -21.91 -1.58 11.36
CA GLU A 45 -22.07 -0.21 10.84
C GLU A 45 -21.46 0.81 11.81
N GLY A 46 -21.31 2.06 11.35
CA GLY A 46 -20.87 3.19 12.17
C GLY A 46 -19.41 3.09 12.60
N LEU A 47 -18.54 2.56 11.74
CA LEU A 47 -17.09 2.64 11.89
C LEU A 47 -16.61 4.01 11.40
N ALA A 48 -15.62 4.59 12.10
CA ALA A 48 -15.08 5.92 11.79
C ALA A 48 -13.99 5.84 10.70
N ALA A 49 -14.40 5.86 9.45
CA ALA A 49 -13.54 5.71 8.27
C ALA A 49 -12.60 4.48 8.39
N PRO A 50 -13.13 3.24 8.31
CA PRO A 50 -12.33 2.03 8.40
C PRO A 50 -11.30 1.98 7.26
N TRP A 51 -10.02 1.72 7.59
CA TRP A 51 -8.94 1.73 6.61
C TRP A 51 -8.40 0.34 6.31
N ASP A 52 -8.12 -0.43 7.34
CA ASP A 52 -7.54 -1.77 7.20
C ASP A 52 -8.21 -2.74 8.18
N MET A 53 -8.18 -4.03 7.84
CA MET A 53 -8.72 -5.08 8.69
C MET A 53 -7.84 -6.32 8.69
N VAL A 54 -7.81 -7.01 9.84
CA VAL A 54 -7.10 -8.29 10.03
C VAL A 54 -7.92 -9.21 10.92
N TRP A 55 -7.71 -10.51 10.78
CA TRP A 55 -8.31 -11.49 11.70
C TRP A 55 -7.51 -11.52 12.99
N GLY A 56 -8.17 -11.27 14.12
CA GLY A 56 -7.56 -11.24 15.45
C GLY A 56 -7.46 -12.63 16.09
N PRO A 57 -6.61 -12.78 17.14
CA PRO A 57 -6.43 -14.05 17.87
C PRO A 57 -7.66 -14.45 18.69
N ASP A 58 -8.58 -13.53 18.88
CA ASP A 58 -9.84 -13.67 19.61
C ASP A 58 -11.03 -14.10 18.71
N ASN A 59 -10.73 -14.52 17.46
CA ASN A 59 -11.70 -14.81 16.42
C ASN A 59 -12.61 -13.64 16.04
N HIS A 60 -12.13 -12.41 16.21
CA HIS A 60 -12.79 -11.19 15.80
C HIS A 60 -12.06 -10.54 14.62
N ILE A 61 -12.77 -9.71 13.88
CA ILE A 61 -12.18 -8.85 12.85
C ILE A 61 -11.66 -7.58 13.55
N TRP A 62 -10.36 -7.34 13.52
CA TRP A 62 -9.80 -6.09 14.00
C TRP A 62 -9.74 -5.07 12.87
N VAL A 63 -10.24 -3.89 13.14
CA VAL A 63 -10.36 -2.80 12.15
C VAL A 63 -9.62 -1.59 12.66
N SER A 64 -8.77 -1.01 11.83
CA SER A 64 -8.22 0.33 12.08
C SER A 64 -9.25 1.38 11.65
N GLU A 65 -9.64 2.25 12.59
CA GLU A 65 -10.47 3.41 12.30
C GLU A 65 -9.58 4.64 12.09
N ARG A 66 -9.47 5.05 10.84
CA ARG A 66 -8.60 6.14 10.40
C ARG A 66 -8.89 7.45 11.15
N GLU A 67 -10.15 7.87 11.16
CA GLU A 67 -10.59 9.09 11.84
C GLU A 67 -10.82 8.88 13.33
N GLY A 68 -11.13 7.65 13.76
CA GLY A 68 -11.34 7.32 15.15
C GLY A 68 -10.07 7.24 15.99
N SER A 69 -8.90 7.26 15.37
CA SER A 69 -7.59 7.10 16.01
C SER A 69 -7.54 5.90 16.96
N ARG A 70 -8.10 4.76 16.51
CA ARG A 70 -8.24 3.58 17.38
C ARG A 70 -8.33 2.29 16.57
N ILE A 71 -8.17 1.17 17.28
CA ILE A 71 -8.43 -0.18 16.78
C ILE A 71 -9.67 -0.72 17.45
N ILE A 72 -10.60 -1.22 16.65
CA ILE A 72 -11.86 -1.84 17.07
C ILE A 72 -11.81 -3.33 16.70
N SER A 73 -12.24 -4.21 17.60
CA SER A 73 -12.58 -5.57 17.26
C SER A 73 -14.08 -5.69 17.01
N VAL A 74 -14.45 -6.43 15.97
CA VAL A 74 -15.84 -6.70 15.57
C VAL A 74 -16.07 -8.20 15.64
N ASP A 75 -17.07 -8.63 16.39
CA ASP A 75 -17.53 -10.01 16.39
C ASP A 75 -18.21 -10.30 15.03
N PRO A 76 -17.69 -11.24 14.22
CA PRO A 76 -18.24 -11.51 12.90
C PRO A 76 -19.64 -12.15 12.90
N LYS A 77 -20.10 -12.65 14.06
CA LYS A 77 -21.42 -13.28 14.21
C LYS A 77 -22.50 -12.32 14.67
N THR A 78 -22.14 -11.37 15.55
CA THR A 78 -23.10 -10.48 16.20
C THR A 78 -22.98 -9.04 15.76
N GLY A 79 -21.84 -8.65 15.15
CA GLY A 79 -21.53 -7.26 14.85
C GLY A 79 -21.13 -6.42 16.06
N GLU A 80 -21.02 -7.02 17.26
CA GLU A 80 -20.61 -6.32 18.45
C GLU A 80 -19.22 -5.72 18.29
N LYS A 81 -19.08 -4.43 18.60
CA LYS A 81 -17.82 -3.68 18.51
C LYS A 81 -17.20 -3.48 19.88
N LYS A 82 -15.89 -3.76 20.02
CA LYS A 82 -15.13 -3.51 21.25
C LYS A 82 -13.86 -2.75 20.94
N LEU A 83 -13.55 -1.75 21.75
CA LEU A 83 -12.28 -1.02 21.66
C LEU A 83 -11.13 -1.95 22.03
N VAL A 84 -10.15 -2.11 21.12
CA VAL A 84 -8.87 -2.79 21.39
C VAL A 84 -7.85 -1.79 21.96
N GLY A 85 -7.78 -0.58 21.41
CA GLY A 85 -6.94 0.49 21.93
C GLY A 85 -7.02 1.76 21.12
N SER A 86 -6.68 2.87 21.76
CA SER A 86 -6.52 4.18 21.12
C SER A 86 -5.05 4.39 20.72
N ILE A 87 -4.85 5.06 19.61
CA ILE A 87 -3.52 5.35 19.06
C ILE A 87 -3.19 6.81 19.37
N PRO A 88 -2.13 7.08 20.13
CA PRO A 88 -1.75 8.44 20.49
C PRO A 88 -1.11 9.19 19.32
N ASP A 89 -1.16 10.53 19.38
CA ASP A 89 -0.47 11.47 18.50
C ASP A 89 -0.76 11.27 17.01
N VAL A 90 -1.99 10.83 16.69
CA VAL A 90 -2.43 10.65 15.29
C VAL A 90 -2.78 12.01 14.70
N LYS A 91 -2.18 12.34 13.54
CA LYS A 91 -2.68 13.42 12.69
C LYS A 91 -3.83 12.87 11.85
N VAL A 92 -5.04 13.30 12.14
CA VAL A 92 -6.23 13.01 11.33
C VAL A 92 -6.45 14.14 10.34
N GLY A 93 -6.83 13.80 9.13
CA GLY A 93 -7.16 14.74 8.07
C GLY A 93 -8.33 14.26 7.21
N PRO A 94 -8.74 15.08 6.24
CA PRO A 94 -9.97 14.84 5.49
C PRO A 94 -9.86 13.70 4.48
N GLN A 95 -8.66 13.31 4.06
CA GLN A 95 -8.47 12.34 2.98
C GLN A 95 -7.82 11.05 3.48
N HIS A 96 -6.49 10.97 3.51
CA HIS A 96 -5.74 9.74 3.76
C HIS A 96 -4.91 9.77 5.04
N GLU A 97 -5.05 10.81 5.86
CA GLU A 97 -4.34 10.93 7.14
C GLU A 97 -5.12 10.29 8.28
N GLY A 98 -4.42 9.65 9.18
CA GLY A 98 -5.02 8.97 10.34
C GLY A 98 -4.34 7.65 10.68
N VAL A 99 -5.07 6.74 11.32
CA VAL A 99 -4.62 5.36 11.54
C VAL A 99 -4.82 4.56 10.26
N LEU A 100 -3.73 3.98 9.77
CA LEU A 100 -3.66 3.30 8.48
C LEU A 100 -3.62 1.78 8.67
N GLY A 101 -2.48 1.15 8.37
CA GLY A 101 -2.32 -0.29 8.39
C GLY A 101 -2.18 -0.89 9.78
N ILE A 102 -2.62 -2.13 9.92
CA ILE A 102 -2.44 -2.95 11.11
C ILE A 102 -1.84 -4.30 10.73
N ALA A 103 -0.82 -4.76 11.47
CA ALA A 103 -0.29 -6.12 11.37
C ALA A 103 -0.18 -6.74 12.76
N LEU A 104 -0.52 -8.01 12.85
CA LEU A 104 -0.42 -8.80 14.06
C LEU A 104 0.83 -9.69 13.97
N ASP A 105 1.57 -9.81 15.08
CA ASP A 105 2.62 -10.83 15.19
C ASP A 105 2.03 -12.21 14.82
N PRO A 106 2.69 -13.01 13.95
CA PRO A 106 2.17 -14.32 13.53
C PRO A 106 1.86 -15.29 14.67
N ASP A 107 2.48 -15.06 15.82
CA ASP A 107 2.28 -15.86 17.04
C ASP A 107 1.42 -15.14 18.08
N LEU A 108 0.77 -14.04 17.73
CA LEU A 108 -0.08 -13.27 18.65
C LEU A 108 -1.10 -14.17 19.37
N GLY A 109 -1.14 -14.07 20.70
CA GLY A 109 -2.04 -14.86 21.52
C GLY A 109 -1.61 -16.30 21.81
N LYS A 110 -0.50 -16.79 21.23
CA LYS A 110 0.07 -18.10 21.54
C LYS A 110 0.98 -18.03 22.78
N ASN A 111 1.10 -19.15 23.49
CA ASN A 111 2.02 -19.25 24.63
C ASN A 111 3.47 -18.96 24.22
N GLY A 112 4.14 -18.07 24.95
CA GLY A 112 5.51 -17.66 24.67
C GLY A 112 5.65 -16.58 23.59
N SER A 113 4.55 -16.13 23.00
CA SER A 113 4.56 -15.01 22.05
C SER A 113 4.93 -13.70 22.73
N LYS A 114 5.57 -12.80 21.99
CA LYS A 114 5.80 -11.41 22.40
C LYS A 114 4.52 -10.57 22.38
N ASN A 115 3.45 -11.08 21.80
CA ASN A 115 2.16 -10.42 21.68
C ASN A 115 2.25 -8.99 21.11
N ASN A 116 3.01 -8.82 20.04
CA ASN A 116 3.17 -7.52 19.41
C ASN A 116 2.07 -7.25 18.36
N VAL A 117 1.62 -6.02 18.35
CA VAL A 117 0.72 -5.46 17.32
C VAL A 117 1.40 -4.24 16.71
N TYR A 118 1.38 -4.13 15.40
CA TYR A 118 2.05 -3.06 14.66
C TYR A 118 1.02 -2.22 13.95
N ILE A 119 1.13 -0.90 14.10
CA ILE A 119 0.17 0.06 13.57
C ILE A 119 0.93 1.17 12.85
N ALA A 120 0.54 1.43 11.62
CA ALA A 120 1.02 2.57 10.85
C ALA A 120 0.03 3.71 10.97
N HIS A 121 0.50 4.93 11.17
CA HIS A 121 -0.34 6.13 11.22
C HIS A 121 0.44 7.39 10.86
N THR A 122 -0.29 8.45 10.50
CA THR A 122 0.27 9.77 10.29
C THR A 122 0.38 10.55 11.60
N TYR A 123 1.37 11.45 11.69
CA TYR A 123 1.60 12.32 12.84
C TYR A 123 2.26 13.62 12.39
N MET A 124 2.29 14.62 13.28
CA MET A 124 2.96 15.88 13.04
C MET A 124 4.30 15.93 13.78
N ASP A 125 5.34 16.38 13.10
CA ASP A 125 6.63 16.71 13.70
C ASP A 125 7.26 17.92 13.00
N GLY A 126 7.76 18.87 13.77
CA GLY A 126 8.39 20.09 13.23
C GLY A 126 7.50 20.89 12.26
N GLY A 127 6.16 20.82 12.41
CA GLY A 127 5.20 21.46 11.51
C GLY A 127 5.00 20.75 10.17
N ARG A 128 5.55 19.54 10.00
CA ARG A 128 5.38 18.68 8.83
C ARG A 128 4.63 17.42 9.19
N GLU A 129 3.92 16.89 8.21
CA GLU A 129 3.26 15.61 8.32
C GLU A 129 4.19 14.47 7.93
N HIS A 130 4.17 13.41 8.73
CA HIS A 130 4.96 12.21 8.55
C HIS A 130 4.12 10.98 8.84
N ALA A 131 4.56 9.83 8.33
CA ALA A 131 4.07 8.52 8.75
C ALA A 131 5.07 7.83 9.67
N ARG A 132 4.56 6.99 10.57
CA ARG A 132 5.39 6.12 11.44
C ARG A 132 4.73 4.76 11.63
N ILE A 133 5.55 3.79 12.03
CA ILE A 133 5.10 2.48 12.49
C ILE A 133 5.37 2.39 13.98
N VAL A 134 4.33 2.06 14.74
CA VAL A 134 4.37 1.91 16.20
C VAL A 134 4.03 0.47 16.54
N ARG A 135 4.86 -0.15 17.38
CA ARG A 135 4.61 -1.45 17.97
C ARG A 135 3.96 -1.27 19.33
N PHE A 136 2.90 -2.03 19.57
CA PHE A 136 2.20 -2.12 20.85
C PHE A 136 2.34 -3.53 21.42
N HIS A 137 2.22 -3.65 22.73
CA HIS A 137 1.99 -4.94 23.39
C HIS A 137 0.50 -5.21 23.49
N TYR A 138 0.08 -6.43 23.15
CA TYR A 138 -1.31 -6.89 23.33
C TYR A 138 -1.42 -7.80 24.55
N ASP A 139 -2.34 -7.49 25.43
CA ASP A 139 -2.69 -8.34 26.57
C ASP A 139 -3.90 -9.23 26.21
N PRO A 140 -3.74 -10.56 26.08
CA PRO A 140 -4.84 -11.46 25.77
C PRO A 140 -5.94 -11.55 26.83
N GLN A 141 -5.63 -11.19 28.09
CA GLN A 141 -6.61 -11.25 29.18
C GLN A 141 -7.57 -10.07 29.12
N THR A 142 -7.05 -8.87 28.96
CA THR A 142 -7.84 -7.65 28.86
C THR A 142 -8.31 -7.35 27.43
N ARG A 143 -7.71 -8.02 26.44
CA ARG A 143 -7.91 -7.78 24.99
C ARG A 143 -7.61 -6.34 24.58
N LYS A 144 -6.56 -5.77 25.17
CA LYS A 144 -6.12 -4.39 24.93
C LYS A 144 -4.71 -4.33 24.42
N ILE A 145 -4.42 -3.26 23.68
CA ILE A 145 -3.05 -2.89 23.34
C ILE A 145 -2.56 -1.76 24.23
N ALA A 146 -1.30 -1.80 24.60
CA ALA A 146 -0.62 -0.83 25.45
C ALA A 146 0.87 -0.68 25.04
N ASP A 147 1.63 0.10 25.78
CA ASP A 147 3.08 0.25 25.69
C ASP A 147 3.58 0.59 24.27
N PRO A 148 3.17 1.73 23.69
CA PRO A 148 3.56 2.13 22.35
C PRO A 148 5.09 2.32 22.25
N LYS A 149 5.69 1.74 21.22
CA LYS A 149 7.10 1.94 20.86
C LYS A 149 7.20 2.23 19.37
N VAL A 150 7.67 3.43 19.01
CA VAL A 150 7.98 3.77 17.63
C VAL A 150 9.14 2.90 17.14
N ILE A 151 8.96 2.22 16.00
CA ILE A 151 9.99 1.35 15.39
C ILE A 151 10.52 1.91 14.07
N LEU A 152 9.76 2.73 13.37
CA LEU A 152 10.18 3.46 12.18
C LEU A 152 9.37 4.77 12.12
N SER A 153 10.04 5.90 11.88
CA SER A 153 9.44 7.24 11.82
C SER A 153 9.98 8.06 10.65
N ASN A 154 9.56 9.31 10.53
CA ASN A 154 10.00 10.28 9.52
C ASN A 154 9.79 9.82 8.08
N MET A 155 8.82 8.92 7.86
CA MET A 155 8.44 8.52 6.52
C MET A 155 7.54 9.60 5.89
N PRO A 156 7.58 9.77 4.55
CA PRO A 156 6.71 10.71 3.86
C PRO A 156 5.24 10.46 4.16
N ALA A 157 4.50 11.53 4.41
CA ALA A 157 3.04 11.53 4.48
C ALA A 157 2.50 12.88 4.00
N GLY A 158 1.22 12.91 3.68
CA GLY A 158 0.49 14.08 3.23
C GLY A 158 -1.01 13.80 3.21
N ASP A 159 -1.75 14.72 2.64
CA ASP A 159 -3.21 14.62 2.54
C ASP A 159 -3.68 13.52 1.58
N ASP A 160 -2.82 13.04 0.67
CA ASP A 160 -3.17 12.08 -0.37
C ASP A 160 -2.14 10.94 -0.48
N HIS A 161 -2.57 9.81 -1.01
CA HIS A 161 -1.76 8.62 -1.35
C HIS A 161 -0.74 8.18 -0.29
N ASN A 162 -1.15 8.13 0.97
CA ASN A 162 -0.28 7.68 2.06
C ASN A 162 0.04 6.16 1.99
N GLY A 163 -0.77 5.38 1.27
CA GLY A 163 -0.63 3.94 1.26
C GLY A 163 -0.99 3.32 2.61
N GLY A 164 -0.02 2.72 3.29
CA GLY A 164 -0.19 2.31 4.69
C GLY A 164 -0.51 0.85 4.90
N ARG A 165 -0.52 -0.01 3.88
CA ARG A 165 -0.71 -1.44 4.09
C ARG A 165 0.48 -2.04 4.84
N LEU A 166 0.22 -2.68 5.96
CA LEU A 166 1.23 -3.30 6.81
C LEU A 166 0.92 -4.80 6.98
N ARG A 167 1.88 -5.68 6.70
CA ARG A 167 1.69 -7.15 6.80
C ARG A 167 2.99 -7.85 7.14
N PHE A 168 2.90 -8.96 7.85
CA PHE A 168 4.00 -9.91 7.93
C PHE A 168 4.09 -10.75 6.66
N GLY A 169 5.31 -10.91 6.15
CA GLY A 169 5.64 -11.89 5.13
C GLY A 169 5.90 -13.28 5.74
N PRO A 170 5.97 -14.32 4.89
CA PRO A 170 6.29 -15.68 5.34
C PRO A 170 7.71 -15.83 5.92
N ASP A 171 8.57 -14.85 5.67
CA ASP A 171 9.93 -14.72 6.19
C ASP A 171 9.99 -14.06 7.59
N GLY A 172 8.84 -13.77 8.20
CA GLY A 172 8.74 -13.12 9.50
C GLY A 172 9.14 -11.64 9.51
N LYS A 173 9.28 -11.01 8.34
CA LYS A 173 9.55 -9.58 8.22
C LYS A 173 8.25 -8.80 8.04
N LEU A 174 8.26 -7.53 8.44
CA LEU A 174 7.19 -6.59 8.16
C LEU A 174 7.37 -5.97 6.78
N TYR A 175 6.29 -5.92 6.02
CA TYR A 175 6.21 -5.23 4.75
C TYR A 175 5.23 -4.06 4.88
N TYR A 176 5.65 -2.89 4.43
CA TYR A 176 4.87 -1.67 4.48
C TYR A 176 4.85 -0.98 3.13
N SER A 177 3.66 -0.74 2.58
CA SER A 177 3.52 0.03 1.35
C SER A 177 3.30 1.50 1.69
N ILE A 178 4.06 2.37 1.02
CA ILE A 178 3.95 3.82 1.16
C ILE A 178 3.70 4.44 -0.21
N GLY A 179 2.75 5.35 -0.31
CA GLY A 179 2.38 5.99 -1.55
C GLY A 179 3.31 7.14 -1.93
N GLU A 180 3.13 7.69 -3.12
CA GLU A 180 3.91 8.80 -3.66
C GLU A 180 3.37 10.18 -3.25
N GLN A 181 2.40 10.24 -2.33
CA GLN A 181 1.81 11.44 -1.73
C GLN A 181 0.99 12.29 -2.72
N GLY A 182 0.43 11.68 -3.76
CA GLY A 182 -0.36 12.38 -4.78
C GLY A 182 0.45 13.37 -5.61
N HIS A 183 1.77 13.24 -5.67
CA HIS A 183 2.61 14.12 -6.47
C HIS A 183 2.31 13.98 -7.96
N ASN A 184 2.48 15.08 -8.70
CA ASN A 184 2.20 15.20 -10.13
C ASN A 184 0.73 14.97 -10.52
N GLN A 185 -0.21 15.16 -9.60
CA GLN A 185 -1.64 15.11 -9.92
C GLN A 185 -2.44 16.11 -9.09
N GLY A 186 -3.62 16.50 -9.59
CA GLY A 186 -4.51 17.45 -8.91
C GLY A 186 -3.81 18.74 -8.50
N ALA A 187 -3.94 19.12 -7.25
CA ALA A 187 -3.26 20.29 -6.67
C ALA A 187 -1.73 20.14 -6.60
N ASN A 188 -1.21 18.95 -6.76
CA ASN A 188 0.21 18.62 -6.69
C ASN A 188 0.88 18.42 -8.06
N VAL A 189 0.24 18.86 -9.15
CA VAL A 189 0.66 18.57 -10.55
C VAL A 189 2.11 18.96 -10.86
N CYS A 190 2.67 19.96 -10.18
CA CYS A 190 4.07 20.40 -10.38
C CYS A 190 5.06 19.86 -9.33
N LYS A 191 4.61 19.01 -8.40
CA LYS A 191 5.51 18.40 -7.42
C LYS A 191 6.27 17.23 -8.03
N PRO A 192 7.59 17.11 -7.80
CA PRO A 192 8.39 15.99 -8.28
C PRO A 192 7.88 14.65 -7.74
N ILE A 193 7.93 13.60 -8.57
CA ILE A 193 7.65 12.24 -8.14
C ILE A 193 8.93 11.61 -7.60
N ASP A 194 8.97 11.36 -6.29
CA ASP A 194 10.12 10.75 -5.62
C ASP A 194 10.09 9.20 -5.62
N ALA A 195 9.08 8.60 -6.26
CA ALA A 195 8.92 7.14 -6.26
C ALA A 195 10.12 6.37 -6.84
N GLN A 196 10.89 6.98 -7.74
CA GLN A 196 12.11 6.39 -8.31
C GLN A 196 13.40 6.81 -7.57
N ARG A 197 13.32 7.73 -6.62
CA ARG A 197 14.48 8.18 -5.84
C ARG A 197 14.88 7.10 -4.84
N ILE A 198 16.17 6.76 -4.81
CA ILE A 198 16.73 5.81 -3.85
C ILE A 198 17.38 6.59 -2.71
N PRO A 199 17.21 6.19 -1.45
CA PRO A 199 17.84 6.85 -0.32
C PRO A 199 19.36 6.74 -0.42
N THR A 200 20.04 7.81 -0.02
CA THR A 200 21.50 7.83 0.13
C THR A 200 21.89 7.32 1.53
N LYS A 201 23.15 6.90 1.70
CA LYS A 201 23.64 6.53 3.01
C LYS A 201 23.57 7.71 4.01
N ALA A 202 23.85 8.92 3.57
CA ALA A 202 23.80 10.10 4.43
C ALA A 202 22.39 10.39 4.94
N GLU A 203 21.36 10.23 4.10
CA GLU A 203 19.95 10.35 4.52
C GLU A 203 19.60 9.28 5.57
N LEU A 204 19.99 8.02 5.34
CA LEU A 204 19.72 6.95 6.31
C LEU A 204 20.43 7.20 7.65
N ASP A 205 21.70 7.62 7.64
CA ASP A 205 22.47 7.94 8.85
C ASP A 205 21.85 9.11 9.62
N ALA A 206 21.18 10.03 8.92
CA ALA A 206 20.45 11.15 9.50
C ALA A 206 19.01 10.80 9.94
N GLY A 207 18.53 9.58 9.67
CA GLY A 207 17.13 9.19 9.90
C GLY A 207 16.15 9.91 8.98
N ASP A 208 16.61 10.42 7.84
CA ASP A 208 15.78 11.02 6.80
C ASP A 208 15.27 9.95 5.86
N HIS A 209 13.98 9.65 5.98
CA HIS A 209 13.29 8.66 5.16
C HIS A 209 12.45 9.28 4.03
N SER A 210 12.70 10.55 3.66
CA SER A 210 11.95 11.23 2.59
C SER A 210 11.98 10.49 1.25
N ALA A 211 13.06 9.73 0.97
CA ALA A 211 13.16 8.88 -0.22
C ALA A 211 12.29 7.61 -0.20
N TYR A 212 11.49 7.39 0.84
CA TYR A 212 10.63 6.18 0.93
C TYR A 212 9.28 6.34 0.24
N ALA A 213 8.94 7.52 -0.26
CA ALA A 213 7.71 7.72 -1.04
C ALA A 213 7.60 6.75 -2.22
N GLY A 214 6.40 6.19 -2.45
CA GLY A 214 6.09 5.33 -3.58
C GLY A 214 6.79 3.97 -3.58
N LYS A 215 7.08 3.39 -2.40
CA LYS A 215 7.85 2.14 -2.26
C LYS A 215 7.18 1.11 -1.37
N VAL A 216 7.66 -0.12 -1.48
CA VAL A 216 7.43 -1.16 -0.48
C VAL A 216 8.68 -1.27 0.38
N LEU A 217 8.49 -1.11 1.67
CA LEU A 217 9.53 -1.27 2.68
C LEU A 217 9.47 -2.68 3.27
N ARG A 218 10.62 -3.25 3.60
CA ARG A 218 10.77 -4.51 4.35
C ARG A 218 11.68 -4.27 5.54
N LEU A 219 11.19 -4.59 6.74
CA LEU A 219 11.88 -4.30 8.00
C LEU A 219 11.78 -5.47 8.97
N ASN A 220 12.74 -5.56 9.86
CA ASN A 220 12.67 -6.47 11.01
C ASN A 220 11.54 -6.03 11.96
N PRO A 221 10.98 -6.93 12.79
CA PRO A 221 9.94 -6.58 13.76
C PRO A 221 10.35 -5.54 14.80
N ASP A 222 11.63 -5.29 14.96
CA ASP A 222 12.17 -4.23 15.84
C ASP A 222 12.37 -2.87 15.14
N GLY A 223 12.15 -2.84 13.82
CA GLY A 223 12.30 -1.66 12.97
C GLY A 223 13.64 -1.61 12.23
N GLY A 224 14.56 -2.55 12.48
CA GLY A 224 15.88 -2.59 11.81
C GLY A 224 15.79 -2.99 10.33
N ILE A 225 16.81 -2.62 9.57
CA ILE A 225 16.97 -3.03 8.17
C ILE A 225 17.40 -4.50 8.13
N PRO A 226 16.69 -5.41 7.44
CA PRO A 226 17.14 -6.79 7.27
C PRO A 226 18.46 -6.88 6.49
N ASP A 227 19.37 -7.76 6.94
CA ASP A 227 20.69 -7.93 6.32
C ASP A 227 20.62 -8.45 4.88
N ASP A 228 19.51 -9.11 4.54
CA ASP A 228 19.20 -9.66 3.22
C ASP A 228 18.32 -8.75 2.35
N ASN A 229 18.07 -7.51 2.76
CA ASN A 229 17.43 -6.52 1.89
C ASN A 229 18.34 -6.20 0.70
N PRO A 230 17.76 -5.85 -0.47
CA PRO A 230 18.56 -5.50 -1.64
C PRO A 230 19.48 -4.31 -1.37
N VAL A 231 20.67 -4.36 -1.99
CA VAL A 231 21.60 -3.21 -2.04
C VAL A 231 21.37 -2.50 -3.35
N ILE A 232 20.85 -1.29 -3.29
CA ILE A 232 20.54 -0.48 -4.47
C ILE A 232 21.49 0.72 -4.48
N ASN A 233 22.24 0.90 -5.57
CA ASN A 233 23.29 1.94 -5.70
C ASN A 233 24.30 1.94 -4.52
N GLY A 234 24.66 0.76 -4.04
CA GLY A 234 25.61 0.59 -2.92
C GLY A 234 25.01 0.84 -1.53
N VAL A 235 23.72 1.10 -1.42
CA VAL A 235 23.03 1.38 -0.15
C VAL A 235 22.02 0.29 0.16
N ARG A 236 22.10 -0.28 1.36
CA ARG A 236 21.06 -1.15 1.92
C ARG A 236 20.16 -0.30 2.83
N SER A 237 18.85 -0.38 2.60
CA SER A 237 17.84 0.37 3.33
C SER A 237 16.61 -0.49 3.62
N HIS A 238 15.55 0.08 4.17
CA HIS A 238 14.25 -0.58 4.26
C HIS A 238 13.58 -0.78 2.89
N VAL A 239 14.01 -0.05 1.85
CA VAL A 239 13.41 -0.16 0.51
C VAL A 239 13.66 -1.57 -0.03
N TYR A 240 12.54 -2.25 -0.38
CA TYR A 240 12.56 -3.59 -0.94
C TYR A 240 12.25 -3.58 -2.43
N THR A 241 11.28 -2.74 -2.82
CA THR A 241 10.92 -2.48 -4.23
C THR A 241 10.19 -1.14 -4.35
#